data_324b09ca6c74348b7e0179d6805a632a
#
_entry.id   324b09ca6c74348b7e0179d6805a632a
#
_cell.length_a   1.000
_cell.length_b   1.000
_cell.length_c   1.000
_cell.angle_alpha   90.00
_cell.angle_beta   90.00
_cell.angle_gamma   90.00
#
_symmetry.space_group_name_H-M   'P 1'
#
loop_
_entity.id
_entity.type
_entity.pdbx_description
1 polymer ?
#
loop_
_entity_poly.entity_id
_entity_poly.type
_entity_poly.pdbx_seq_one_letter_code
_entity_poly.pdbx_strand_id
1 'polypeptide(L)'
;MTVLAVKGLTYSFGKQTVLDNISFTLEKGDIAGLIGNNGAGKTTLMKLVSGILAGPKDIIDLKTKTVGALIEAPALYPNMTVEANLKFYCKLYSKDYALIDRYKDELEVAAYLKRKASKLSLGMKQRVGLFIALIASDELILLDEPTNGLDPNGINSLLTLIKKLAKNHGLTFIISSHILSNLEQVCTKNYLLKNHKLIYLDDSDNIKYKIYTEDLSLKSLMTLLKLNGLIFERQKHDILVKGLAAVKQVMDREGIPFTYEKEGLSEVLFNEK
;
A
#
# COMPACT_ATOMS: atom_id res chain seq x y z
N MET A 1 16.81 7.52 2.34
CA MET A 1 16.67 8.31 3.60
C MET A 1 15.40 7.87 4.29
N THR A 2 15.54 7.31 5.50
CA THR A 2 14.40 6.78 6.27
C THR A 2 13.42 7.90 6.65
N VAL A 3 12.13 7.66 6.44
CA VAL A 3 11.03 8.57 6.77
C VAL A 3 10.26 8.07 8.00
N LEU A 4 10.09 6.75 8.10
CA LEU A 4 9.40 6.08 9.20
C LEU A 4 10.10 4.78 9.54
N ALA A 5 10.33 4.51 10.82
CA ALA A 5 10.72 3.21 11.33
C ALA A 5 9.82 2.81 12.51
N VAL A 6 9.25 1.62 12.43
CA VAL A 6 8.45 1.00 13.50
C VAL A 6 9.19 -0.24 13.96
N LYS A 7 9.39 -0.41 15.28
CA LYS A 7 10.23 -1.47 15.85
C LYS A 7 9.49 -2.19 16.99
N GLY A 8 8.96 -3.39 16.69
CA GLY A 8 8.32 -4.24 17.70
C GLY A 8 7.02 -3.67 18.27
N LEU A 9 6.23 -2.94 17.47
CA LEU A 9 4.98 -2.34 17.91
C LEU A 9 3.96 -3.40 18.29
N THR A 10 3.60 -3.44 19.57
CA THR A 10 2.48 -4.23 20.09
C THR A 10 1.43 -3.27 20.66
N TYR A 11 0.16 -3.47 20.28
CA TYR A 11 -0.94 -2.64 20.69
C TYR A 11 -2.21 -3.44 20.99
N SER A 12 -2.89 -3.08 22.09
CA SER A 12 -4.13 -3.75 22.52
C SER A 12 -5.18 -2.74 22.96
N PHE A 13 -6.44 -3.02 22.68
CA PHE A 13 -7.58 -2.34 23.31
C PHE A 13 -8.03 -3.18 24.52
N GLY A 14 -7.67 -2.74 25.73
CA GLY A 14 -7.89 -3.52 26.93
C GLY A 14 -7.16 -4.87 26.87
N LYS A 15 -7.91 -5.96 26.85
CA LYS A 15 -7.34 -7.34 26.76
C LYS A 15 -7.21 -7.86 25.33
N GLN A 16 -7.72 -7.14 24.34
CA GLN A 16 -7.71 -7.58 22.95
C GLN A 16 -6.48 -7.04 22.23
N THR A 17 -5.53 -7.90 21.91
CA THR A 17 -4.38 -7.56 21.07
C THR A 17 -4.84 -7.33 19.63
N VAL A 18 -4.40 -6.23 19.04
CA VAL A 18 -4.70 -5.84 17.65
C VAL A 18 -3.45 -5.86 16.78
N LEU A 19 -2.30 -5.47 17.34
CA LEU A 19 -1.00 -5.53 16.69
C LEU A 19 -0.02 -6.25 17.62
N ASP A 20 0.79 -7.15 17.05
CA ASP A 20 1.74 -7.97 17.80
C ASP A 20 3.11 -7.94 17.12
N ASN A 21 4.07 -7.26 17.77
CA ASN A 21 5.48 -7.17 17.36
C ASN A 21 5.67 -6.70 15.91
N ILE A 22 4.96 -5.64 15.50
CA ILE A 22 5.01 -5.07 14.15
C ILE A 22 6.31 -4.30 13.95
N SER A 23 7.06 -4.64 12.90
CA SER A 23 8.30 -3.93 12.54
C SER A 23 8.38 -3.70 11.03
N PHE A 24 8.64 -2.46 10.62
CA PHE A 24 8.88 -2.10 9.22
C PHE A 24 9.56 -0.74 9.10
N THR A 25 10.14 -0.46 7.94
CA THR A 25 10.82 0.80 7.64
C THR A 25 10.44 1.30 6.26
N LEU A 26 10.18 2.61 6.15
CA LEU A 26 9.92 3.28 4.90
C LEU A 26 10.98 4.33 4.61
N GLU A 27 11.44 4.32 3.37
CA GLU A 27 12.36 5.31 2.82
C GLU A 27 11.55 6.39 2.05
N LYS A 28 12.18 7.53 1.83
CA LYS A 28 11.59 8.62 1.05
C LYS A 28 11.23 8.15 -0.36
N GLY A 29 9.98 8.40 -0.76
CA GLY A 29 9.44 8.00 -2.05
C GLY A 29 8.83 6.58 -2.09
N ASP A 30 8.89 5.82 -0.97
CA ASP A 30 8.20 4.53 -0.90
C ASP A 30 6.68 4.71 -0.95
N ILE A 31 6.03 3.77 -1.62
CA ILE A 31 4.58 3.58 -1.54
C ILE A 31 4.36 2.21 -0.91
N ALA A 32 3.98 2.19 0.37
CA ALA A 32 3.72 0.96 1.11
C ALA A 32 2.24 0.57 1.07
N GLY A 33 1.94 -0.60 0.53
CA GLY A 33 0.62 -1.23 0.60
C GLY A 33 0.45 -1.97 1.92
N LEU A 34 -0.58 -1.63 2.69
CA LEU A 34 -0.97 -2.34 3.92
C LEU A 34 -2.24 -3.14 3.66
N ILE A 35 -2.06 -4.43 3.39
CA ILE A 35 -3.13 -5.33 2.98
C ILE A 35 -3.64 -6.11 4.20
N GLY A 36 -4.92 -6.43 4.22
CA GLY A 36 -5.51 -7.27 5.27
C GLY A 36 -7.03 -7.17 5.31
N ASN A 37 -7.67 -8.16 5.92
CA ASN A 37 -9.11 -8.19 6.08
C ASN A 37 -9.63 -7.01 6.91
N ASN A 38 -10.93 -6.76 6.84
CA ASN A 38 -11.57 -5.80 7.74
C ASN A 38 -11.41 -6.26 9.19
N GLY A 39 -11.01 -5.33 10.06
CA GLY A 39 -10.71 -5.64 11.46
C GLY A 39 -9.30 -6.16 11.73
N ALA A 40 -8.44 -6.36 10.71
CA ALA A 40 -7.07 -6.83 10.90
C ALA A 40 -6.16 -5.87 11.69
N GLY A 41 -6.55 -4.60 11.87
CA GLY A 41 -5.76 -3.60 12.60
C GLY A 41 -5.10 -2.53 11.71
N LYS A 42 -5.39 -2.49 10.39
CA LYS A 42 -4.81 -1.52 9.44
C LYS A 42 -5.04 -0.07 9.89
N THR A 43 -6.29 0.30 10.15
CA THR A 43 -6.67 1.63 10.64
C THR A 43 -6.02 1.95 11.99
N THR A 44 -5.91 0.95 12.89
CA THR A 44 -5.23 1.11 14.19
C THR A 44 -3.76 1.45 13.99
N LEU A 45 -3.06 0.72 13.13
CA LEU A 45 -1.65 1.01 12.79
C LEU A 45 -1.50 2.43 12.23
N MET A 46 -2.36 2.84 11.30
CA MET A 46 -2.33 4.19 10.73
C MET A 46 -2.63 5.27 11.77
N LYS A 47 -3.59 5.05 12.66
CA LYS A 47 -3.89 5.99 13.77
C LYS A 47 -2.74 6.12 14.76
N LEU A 48 -2.00 5.05 15.01
CA LEU A 48 -0.78 5.07 15.84
C LEU A 48 0.35 5.84 15.16
N VAL A 49 0.60 5.57 13.87
CA VAL A 49 1.64 6.28 13.09
C VAL A 49 1.33 7.75 12.94
N SER A 50 0.06 8.13 12.75
CA SER A 50 -0.36 9.53 12.63
C SER A 50 -0.42 10.28 13.97
N GLY A 51 -0.28 9.57 15.09
CA GLY A 51 -0.42 10.17 16.43
C GLY A 51 -1.87 10.48 16.84
N ILE A 52 -2.87 10.11 16.05
CA ILE A 52 -4.30 10.22 16.44
C ILE A 52 -4.60 9.30 17.62
N LEU A 53 -3.95 8.13 17.66
CA LEU A 53 -4.04 7.19 18.76
C LEU A 53 -2.70 7.19 19.52
N ALA A 54 -2.76 7.36 20.85
CA ALA A 54 -1.57 7.29 21.68
C ALA A 54 -1.02 5.87 21.69
N GLY A 55 0.25 5.72 21.32
CA GLY A 55 0.97 4.45 21.28
C GLY A 55 2.10 4.38 22.30
N PRO A 56 2.80 3.26 22.37
CA PRO A 56 4.00 3.11 23.18
C PRO A 56 5.08 4.09 22.69
N LYS A 57 5.82 4.66 23.66
CA LYS A 57 6.90 5.63 23.36
C LYS A 57 8.09 4.92 22.72
N ASP A 58 8.82 5.64 21.88
CA ASP A 58 10.11 5.25 21.30
C ASP A 58 10.06 4.02 20.33
N ILE A 59 8.86 3.57 19.97
CA ILE A 59 8.65 2.43 19.05
C ILE A 59 8.40 2.92 17.60
N ILE A 60 7.75 4.07 17.47
CA ILE A 60 7.47 4.70 16.18
C ILE A 60 8.43 5.89 16.02
N ASP A 61 9.46 5.69 15.20
CA ASP A 61 10.45 6.72 14.90
C ASP A 61 10.10 7.42 13.59
N LEU A 62 9.39 8.55 13.72
CA LEU A 62 9.06 9.44 12.62
C LEU A 62 10.22 10.42 12.41
N LYS A 63 10.81 10.41 11.20
CA LYS A 63 11.83 11.38 10.80
C LYS A 63 11.23 12.64 10.18
N THR A 64 9.91 12.64 9.97
CA THR A 64 9.14 13.78 9.47
C THR A 64 8.56 14.60 10.62
N LYS A 65 8.37 15.90 10.40
CA LYS A 65 7.75 16.78 11.40
C LYS A 65 6.24 16.61 11.48
N THR A 66 5.62 16.23 10.37
CA THR A 66 4.17 16.11 10.22
C THR A 66 3.81 14.89 9.40
N VAL A 67 2.62 14.36 9.64
CA VAL A 67 2.02 13.25 8.87
C VAL A 67 0.69 13.76 8.31
N GLY A 68 0.49 13.63 7.01
CA GLY A 68 -0.80 13.84 6.37
C GLY A 68 -1.62 12.56 6.44
N ALA A 69 -2.90 12.65 6.76
CA ALA A 69 -3.73 11.46 6.90
C ALA A 69 -5.12 11.66 6.32
N LEU A 70 -5.57 10.66 5.56
CA LEU A 70 -6.94 10.45 5.14
C LEU A 70 -7.38 9.11 5.73
N ILE A 71 -7.96 9.15 6.93
CA ILE A 71 -8.38 7.97 7.69
C ILE A 71 -9.92 7.98 7.78
N GLU A 72 -10.54 6.86 7.43
CA GLU A 72 -11.98 6.60 7.38
C GLU A 72 -12.69 7.42 6.29
N ALA A 73 -12.77 8.75 6.40
CA ALA A 73 -13.44 9.61 5.43
C ALA A 73 -12.78 10.98 5.32
N PRO A 74 -12.88 11.64 4.14
CA PRO A 74 -12.42 13.01 4.00
C PRO A 74 -13.15 13.96 4.95
N ALA A 75 -12.40 14.65 5.81
CA ALA A 75 -12.93 15.60 6.80
C ALA A 75 -13.33 16.91 6.10
N LEU A 76 -14.45 16.91 5.39
CA LEU A 76 -14.96 18.05 4.64
C LEU A 76 -16.14 18.71 5.35
N TYR A 77 -16.15 20.04 5.37
CA TYR A 77 -17.31 20.83 5.75
C TYR A 77 -18.30 20.85 4.57
N PRO A 78 -19.45 20.15 4.66
CA PRO A 78 -20.29 19.86 3.52
C PRO A 78 -20.94 21.12 2.89
N ASN A 79 -21.16 22.17 3.67
CA ASN A 79 -21.76 23.44 3.25
C ASN A 79 -20.75 24.44 2.67
N MET A 80 -19.45 24.19 2.85
CA MET A 80 -18.38 25.01 2.28
C MET A 80 -18.04 24.53 0.85
N THR A 81 -17.52 25.44 0.03
CA THR A 81 -16.93 25.06 -1.25
C THR A 81 -15.63 24.28 -1.05
N VAL A 82 -15.15 23.57 -2.07
CA VAL A 82 -13.86 22.88 -2.03
C VAL A 82 -12.74 23.87 -1.71
N GLU A 83 -12.70 25.01 -2.41
CA GLU A 83 -11.71 26.05 -2.17
C GLU A 83 -11.74 26.56 -0.72
N ALA A 84 -12.94 26.81 -0.16
CA ALA A 84 -13.08 27.26 1.22
C ALA A 84 -12.60 26.19 2.23
N ASN A 85 -12.88 24.90 1.96
CA ASN A 85 -12.33 23.80 2.75
C ASN A 85 -10.79 23.79 2.70
N LEU A 86 -10.20 23.86 1.50
CA LEU A 86 -8.75 23.85 1.35
C LEU A 86 -8.08 25.03 2.05
N LYS A 87 -8.64 26.25 1.89
CA LYS A 87 -8.17 27.46 2.59
C LYS A 87 -8.28 27.33 4.11
N PHE A 88 -9.35 26.72 4.62
CA PHE A 88 -9.50 26.42 6.04
C PHE A 88 -8.36 25.51 6.54
N TYR A 89 -8.04 24.42 5.82
CA TYR A 89 -6.95 23.52 6.21
C TYR A 89 -5.57 24.15 6.04
N CYS A 90 -5.33 24.97 5.01
CA CYS A 90 -4.10 25.75 4.92
C CYS A 90 -3.90 26.62 6.16
N LYS A 91 -4.96 27.33 6.58
CA LYS A 91 -4.90 28.16 7.80
C LYS A 91 -4.66 27.30 9.06
N LEU A 92 -5.36 26.17 9.20
CA LEU A 92 -5.23 25.26 10.34
C LEU A 92 -3.80 24.72 10.50
N TYR A 93 -3.15 24.37 9.39
CA TYR A 93 -1.77 23.85 9.37
C TYR A 93 -0.70 24.93 9.18
N SER A 94 -1.08 26.22 9.22
CA SER A 94 -0.16 27.36 9.00
C SER A 94 0.61 27.27 7.68
N LYS A 95 -0.09 26.86 6.62
CA LYS A 95 0.44 26.72 5.25
C LYS A 95 -0.07 27.85 4.36
N ASP A 96 0.75 28.21 3.35
CA ASP A 96 0.39 29.20 2.34
C ASP A 96 -0.73 28.68 1.41
N TYR A 97 -1.63 29.57 1.02
CA TYR A 97 -2.68 29.26 0.02
C TYR A 97 -2.12 28.97 -1.36
N ALA A 98 -0.90 29.37 -1.68
CA ALA A 98 -0.19 29.01 -2.91
C ALA A 98 -0.10 27.49 -3.14
N LEU A 99 -0.19 26.69 -2.05
CA LEU A 99 -0.31 25.22 -2.18
C LEU A 99 -1.56 24.80 -2.97
N ILE A 100 -2.64 25.58 -2.89
CA ILE A 100 -3.87 25.27 -3.64
C ILE A 100 -3.59 25.43 -5.14
N ASP A 101 -2.94 26.50 -5.53
CA ASP A 101 -2.59 26.74 -6.94
C ASP A 101 -1.56 25.72 -7.44
N ARG A 102 -0.63 25.29 -6.59
CA ARG A 102 0.38 24.30 -6.91
C ARG A 102 -0.19 22.93 -7.25
N TYR A 103 -1.21 22.47 -6.50
CA TYR A 103 -1.68 21.07 -6.59
C TYR A 103 -3.07 20.91 -7.21
N LYS A 104 -3.86 21.99 -7.41
CA LYS A 104 -5.25 21.90 -7.90
C LYS A 104 -5.40 21.17 -9.23
N ASP A 105 -4.46 21.40 -10.16
CA ASP A 105 -4.49 20.80 -11.49
C ASP A 105 -3.98 19.35 -11.45
N GLU A 106 -2.89 19.09 -10.74
CA GLU A 106 -2.33 17.75 -10.59
C GLU A 106 -3.31 16.80 -9.88
N LEU A 107 -4.03 17.29 -8.86
CA LEU A 107 -5.09 16.55 -8.15
C LEU A 107 -6.44 16.54 -8.89
N GLU A 108 -6.53 17.21 -10.04
CA GLU A 108 -7.73 17.33 -10.84
C GLU A 108 -8.93 17.92 -10.07
N VAL A 109 -8.68 18.86 -9.15
CA VAL A 109 -9.73 19.51 -8.36
C VAL A 109 -10.11 20.90 -8.89
N ALA A 110 -9.34 21.48 -9.81
CA ALA A 110 -9.53 22.82 -10.33
C ALA A 110 -10.95 23.08 -10.87
N ALA A 111 -11.51 22.11 -11.60
CA ALA A 111 -12.83 22.22 -12.24
C ALA A 111 -14.00 22.34 -11.23
N TYR A 112 -13.80 21.97 -9.96
CA TYR A 112 -14.87 21.98 -8.97
C TYR A 112 -14.53 22.70 -7.65
N LEU A 113 -13.50 23.56 -7.64
CA LEU A 113 -13.12 24.37 -6.48
C LEU A 113 -14.29 25.18 -5.91
N LYS A 114 -15.17 25.69 -6.77
CA LYS A 114 -16.34 26.50 -6.39
C LYS A 114 -17.57 25.67 -6.00
N ARG A 115 -17.54 24.32 -6.17
CA ARG A 115 -18.64 23.45 -5.75
C ARG A 115 -18.65 23.23 -4.25
N LYS A 116 -19.85 23.13 -3.65
CA LYS A 116 -19.99 22.72 -2.26
C LYS A 116 -19.54 21.26 -2.09
N ALA A 117 -18.88 20.94 -0.99
CA ALA A 117 -18.39 19.58 -0.69
C ALA A 117 -19.54 18.55 -0.62
N SER A 118 -20.75 18.97 -0.23
CA SER A 118 -21.96 18.12 -0.26
C SER A 118 -22.38 17.68 -1.66
N LYS A 119 -21.94 18.34 -2.71
CA LYS A 119 -22.30 18.07 -4.11
C LYS A 119 -21.22 17.30 -4.88
N LEU A 120 -20.18 16.83 -4.20
CA LEU A 120 -19.09 16.05 -4.78
C LEU A 120 -19.44 14.56 -4.85
N SER A 121 -19.01 13.90 -5.93
CA SER A 121 -18.97 12.43 -5.97
C SER A 121 -17.97 11.88 -4.96
N LEU A 122 -18.02 10.58 -4.70
CA LEU A 122 -17.07 9.94 -3.78
C LEU A 122 -15.62 10.13 -4.24
N GLY A 123 -15.31 9.88 -5.51
CA GLY A 123 -13.95 10.06 -6.05
C GLY A 123 -13.47 11.51 -5.96
N MET A 124 -14.35 12.50 -6.19
CA MET A 124 -14.02 13.91 -5.98
C MET A 124 -13.72 14.20 -4.50
N LYS A 125 -14.49 13.64 -3.57
CA LYS A 125 -14.21 13.75 -2.13
C LYS A 125 -12.88 13.13 -1.74
N GLN A 126 -12.55 11.96 -2.28
CA GLN A 126 -11.25 11.31 -2.03
C GLN A 126 -10.07 12.16 -2.51
N ARG A 127 -10.18 12.78 -3.69
CA ARG A 127 -9.14 13.69 -4.20
C ARG A 127 -8.98 14.94 -3.32
N VAL A 128 -10.07 15.52 -2.86
CA VAL A 128 -10.01 16.67 -1.91
C VAL A 128 -9.44 16.22 -0.56
N GLY A 129 -9.79 15.03 -0.08
CA GLY A 129 -9.20 14.44 1.14
C GLY A 129 -7.70 14.21 1.03
N LEU A 130 -7.24 13.68 -0.12
CA LEU A 130 -5.82 13.56 -0.42
C LEU A 130 -5.14 14.95 -0.45
N PHE A 131 -5.79 15.96 -1.02
CA PHE A 131 -5.28 17.33 -1.01
C PHE A 131 -5.10 17.87 0.41
N ILE A 132 -6.07 17.64 1.29
CA ILE A 132 -5.99 18.04 2.70
C ILE A 132 -4.82 17.33 3.39
N ALA A 133 -4.61 16.05 3.12
CA ALA A 133 -3.47 15.31 3.64
C ALA A 133 -2.13 15.91 3.15
N LEU A 134 -2.05 16.34 1.88
CA LEU A 134 -0.87 17.04 1.32
C LEU A 134 -0.65 18.43 1.93
N ILE A 135 -1.71 19.14 2.32
CA ILE A 135 -1.59 20.40 3.05
C ILE A 135 -1.00 20.15 4.46
N ALA A 136 -1.37 19.03 5.09
CA ALA A 136 -0.87 18.68 6.43
C ALA A 136 0.60 18.26 6.42
N SER A 137 1.03 17.51 5.38
CA SER A 137 2.42 17.04 5.27
C SER A 137 2.87 16.94 3.81
N ASP A 138 4.13 17.24 3.57
CA ASP A 138 4.83 17.09 2.30
C ASP A 138 5.88 15.96 2.30
N GLU A 139 5.81 15.04 3.26
CA GLU A 139 6.76 13.95 3.40
C GLU A 139 6.08 12.58 3.52
N LEU A 140 5.17 12.38 4.49
CA LEU A 140 4.48 11.11 4.74
C LEU A 140 2.96 11.28 4.73
N ILE A 141 2.29 10.50 3.89
CA ILE A 141 0.85 10.51 3.71
C ILE A 141 0.27 9.13 3.98
N LEU A 142 -0.75 9.07 4.83
CA LEU A 142 -1.49 7.85 5.19
C LEU A 142 -2.87 7.88 4.55
N LEU A 143 -3.23 6.84 3.80
CA LEU A 143 -4.51 6.72 3.11
C LEU A 143 -5.19 5.40 3.52
N ASP A 144 -6.24 5.51 4.34
CA ASP A 144 -6.98 4.35 4.81
C ASP A 144 -8.14 4.02 3.86
N GLU A 145 -8.05 2.88 3.15
CA GLU A 145 -9.03 2.40 2.18
C GLU A 145 -9.47 3.46 1.15
N PRO A 146 -8.55 4.24 0.53
CA PRO A 146 -8.92 5.40 -0.29
C PRO A 146 -9.68 5.04 -1.57
N THR A 147 -9.63 3.78 -1.98
CA THR A 147 -10.29 3.25 -3.18
C THR A 147 -11.66 2.64 -2.89
N ASN A 148 -12.05 2.53 -1.62
CA ASN A 148 -13.29 1.87 -1.24
C ASN A 148 -14.52 2.62 -1.80
N GLY A 149 -15.42 1.89 -2.48
CA GLY A 149 -16.64 2.42 -3.08
C GLY A 149 -16.42 3.20 -4.39
N LEU A 150 -15.20 3.25 -4.94
CA LEU A 150 -14.94 3.77 -6.26
C LEU A 150 -15.18 2.70 -7.34
N ASP A 151 -15.56 3.16 -8.53
CA ASP A 151 -15.57 2.32 -9.72
C ASP A 151 -14.12 2.00 -10.21
N PRO A 152 -13.92 1.01 -11.09
CA PRO A 152 -12.58 0.61 -11.54
C PRO A 152 -11.76 1.76 -12.15
N ASN A 153 -12.41 2.65 -12.88
CA ASN A 153 -11.74 3.82 -13.48
C ASN A 153 -11.30 4.82 -12.41
N GLY A 154 -12.14 5.07 -11.41
CA GLY A 154 -11.84 5.91 -10.24
C GLY A 154 -10.67 5.35 -9.42
N ILE A 155 -10.63 4.02 -9.19
CA ILE A 155 -9.53 3.33 -8.52
C ILE A 155 -8.23 3.58 -9.28
N ASN A 156 -8.19 3.22 -10.57
CA ASN A 156 -6.98 3.36 -11.40
C ASN A 156 -6.50 4.81 -11.47
N SER A 157 -7.42 5.76 -11.60
CA SER A 157 -7.10 7.19 -11.66
C SER A 157 -6.49 7.68 -10.34
N LEU A 158 -7.07 7.32 -9.19
CA LEU A 158 -6.54 7.71 -7.88
C LEU A 158 -5.17 7.10 -7.60
N LEU A 159 -4.98 5.81 -7.90
CA LEU A 159 -3.70 5.12 -7.70
C LEU A 159 -2.60 5.67 -8.62
N THR A 160 -2.93 5.97 -9.87
CA THR A 160 -2.01 6.63 -10.80
C THR A 160 -1.58 8.01 -10.31
N LEU A 161 -2.52 8.78 -9.75
CA LEU A 161 -2.26 10.07 -9.14
C LEU A 161 -1.28 9.94 -7.97
N ILE A 162 -1.51 9.01 -7.04
CA ILE A 162 -0.62 8.75 -5.90
C ILE A 162 0.81 8.41 -6.39
N LYS A 163 0.93 7.54 -7.41
CA LYS A 163 2.22 7.18 -8.01
C LYS A 163 2.94 8.40 -8.61
N LYS A 164 2.21 9.29 -9.29
CA LYS A 164 2.76 10.54 -9.82
C LYS A 164 3.25 11.45 -8.69
N LEU A 165 2.44 11.64 -7.65
CA LEU A 165 2.80 12.46 -6.49
C LEU A 165 4.06 11.94 -5.78
N ALA A 166 4.17 10.63 -5.55
CA ALA A 166 5.36 10.01 -4.97
C ALA A 166 6.60 10.27 -5.84
N LYS A 167 6.48 10.05 -7.15
CA LYS A 167 7.60 10.22 -8.09
C LYS A 167 8.02 11.69 -8.25
N ASN A 168 7.06 12.61 -8.41
CA ASN A 168 7.34 14.01 -8.76
C ASN A 168 7.79 14.83 -7.55
N HIS A 169 7.27 14.50 -6.36
CA HIS A 169 7.50 15.29 -5.13
C HIS A 169 8.30 14.53 -4.06
N GLY A 170 8.65 13.27 -4.32
CA GLY A 170 9.35 12.43 -3.34
C GLY A 170 8.52 12.12 -2.09
N LEU A 171 7.20 12.10 -2.23
CA LEU A 171 6.27 11.79 -1.14
C LEU A 171 6.29 10.31 -0.82
N THR A 172 6.21 9.98 0.46
CA THR A 172 6.08 8.62 0.97
C THR A 172 4.64 8.35 1.33
N PHE A 173 4.12 7.18 0.95
CA PHE A 173 2.73 6.81 1.22
C PHE A 173 2.62 5.50 1.99
N ILE A 174 1.61 5.41 2.87
CA ILE A 174 1.05 4.14 3.34
C ILE A 174 -0.41 4.09 2.87
N ILE A 175 -0.76 3.06 2.12
CA ILE A 175 -2.10 2.89 1.57
C ILE A 175 -2.67 1.59 2.08
N SER A 176 -3.78 1.62 2.83
CA SER A 176 -4.47 0.40 3.21
C SER A 176 -5.44 -0.06 2.13
N SER A 177 -5.59 -1.36 1.98
CA SER A 177 -6.65 -1.98 1.18
C SER A 177 -6.93 -3.40 1.67
N HIS A 178 -8.15 -3.87 1.46
CA HIS A 178 -8.48 -5.28 1.57
C HIS A 178 -8.37 -6.01 0.22
N ILE A 179 -8.09 -5.27 -0.88
CA ILE A 179 -7.93 -5.79 -2.24
C ILE A 179 -6.47 -5.58 -2.67
N LEU A 180 -5.71 -6.67 -2.69
CA LEU A 180 -4.29 -6.64 -3.00
C LEU A 180 -3.99 -6.20 -4.43
N SER A 181 -4.73 -6.72 -5.44
CA SER A 181 -4.51 -6.41 -6.85
C SER A 181 -4.56 -4.92 -7.18
N ASN A 182 -5.28 -4.13 -6.38
CA ASN A 182 -5.31 -2.67 -6.53
C ASN A 182 -3.96 -2.03 -6.16
N LEU A 183 -3.24 -2.58 -5.19
CA LEU A 183 -2.02 -2.01 -4.65
C LEU A 183 -0.75 -2.51 -5.37
N GLU A 184 -0.73 -3.75 -5.86
CA GLU A 184 0.44 -4.36 -6.51
C GLU A 184 1.02 -3.51 -7.66
N GLN A 185 0.17 -2.78 -8.38
CA GLN A 185 0.59 -1.97 -9.54
C GLN A 185 1.25 -0.64 -9.15
N VAL A 186 1.08 -0.21 -7.90
CA VAL A 186 1.47 1.14 -7.44
C VAL A 186 2.48 1.09 -6.32
N CYS A 187 2.37 0.11 -5.41
CA CYS A 187 3.22 0.01 -4.23
C CYS A 187 4.62 -0.48 -4.57
N THR A 188 5.62 0.11 -3.90
CA THR A 188 7.02 -0.32 -3.94
C THR A 188 7.31 -1.36 -2.87
N LYS A 189 6.48 -1.42 -1.84
CA LYS A 189 6.53 -2.39 -0.74
C LYS A 189 5.13 -2.84 -0.37
N ASN A 190 4.93 -4.14 -0.20
CA ASN A 190 3.63 -4.70 0.17
C ASN A 190 3.73 -5.47 1.49
N TYR A 191 2.84 -5.13 2.41
CA TYR A 191 2.75 -5.73 3.73
C TYR A 191 1.36 -6.32 3.94
N LEU A 192 1.30 -7.57 4.40
CA LEU A 192 0.07 -8.23 4.83
C LEU A 192 -0.05 -8.17 6.34
N LEU A 193 -1.14 -7.59 6.83
CA LEU A 193 -1.51 -7.65 8.24
C LEU A 193 -2.52 -8.78 8.45
N LYS A 194 -2.06 -9.89 9.04
CA LYS A 194 -2.84 -11.11 9.30
C LYS A 194 -2.51 -11.65 10.70
N ASN A 195 -3.52 -12.05 11.45
CA ASN A 195 -3.36 -12.61 12.80
C ASN A 195 -2.49 -11.71 13.70
N HIS A 196 -2.76 -10.38 13.66
CA HIS A 196 -2.06 -9.35 14.43
C HIS A 196 -0.60 -9.10 14.04
N LYS A 197 -0.05 -9.85 13.07
CA LYS A 197 1.35 -9.77 12.60
C LYS A 197 1.44 -9.12 11.23
N LEU A 198 2.57 -8.46 10.97
CA LEU A 198 2.88 -7.87 9.68
C LEU A 198 3.87 -8.77 8.93
N ILE A 199 3.50 -9.16 7.71
CA ILE A 199 4.30 -10.00 6.82
C ILE A 199 4.70 -9.14 5.62
N TYR A 200 5.99 -9.08 5.32
CA TYR A 200 6.47 -8.40 4.11
C TYR A 200 6.31 -9.34 2.91
N LEU A 201 5.52 -8.92 1.92
CA LEU A 201 5.15 -9.78 0.78
C LEU A 201 6.17 -9.75 -0.37
N ASP A 202 6.97 -8.69 -0.47
CA ASP A 202 7.98 -8.56 -1.53
C ASP A 202 9.31 -9.22 -1.16
N ASP A 203 9.37 -9.94 -0.05
CA ASP A 203 10.51 -10.77 0.31
C ASP A 203 10.63 -11.92 -0.70
N SER A 204 11.83 -12.10 -1.26
CA SER A 204 12.12 -13.13 -2.27
C SER A 204 11.67 -14.52 -1.83
N ASP A 205 11.67 -14.80 -0.52
CA ASP A 205 11.28 -16.08 0.06
C ASP A 205 9.75 -16.29 0.09
N ASN A 206 8.96 -15.22 -0.06
CA ASN A 206 7.49 -15.27 -0.07
C ASN A 206 6.90 -15.18 -1.47
N ILE A 207 7.68 -14.80 -2.47
CA ILE A 207 7.21 -14.69 -3.86
C ILE A 207 7.24 -16.07 -4.50
N LYS A 208 6.08 -16.51 -5.00
CA LYS A 208 5.97 -17.71 -5.83
C LYS A 208 5.89 -17.33 -7.30
N TYR A 209 6.43 -18.18 -8.15
CA TYR A 209 6.41 -18.04 -9.60
C TYR A 209 5.85 -19.30 -10.23
N LYS A 210 4.87 -19.15 -11.13
CA LYS A 210 4.44 -20.22 -12.02
C LYS A 210 5.50 -20.42 -13.10
N ILE A 211 5.90 -21.66 -13.33
CA ILE A 211 6.91 -22.00 -14.34
C ILE A 211 6.26 -22.79 -15.46
N TYR A 212 6.58 -22.41 -16.68
CA TYR A 212 6.12 -23.05 -17.90
C TYR A 212 7.32 -23.46 -18.76
N THR A 213 7.32 -24.71 -19.23
CA THR A 213 8.26 -25.21 -20.22
C THR A 213 7.58 -26.24 -21.11
N GLU A 214 7.87 -26.20 -22.40
CA GLU A 214 7.37 -27.18 -23.37
C GLU A 214 8.30 -28.41 -23.46
N ASP A 215 9.54 -28.29 -23.01
CA ASP A 215 10.58 -29.32 -23.16
C ASP A 215 10.49 -30.41 -22.09
N LEU A 216 9.77 -30.20 -21.02
CA LEU A 216 9.60 -31.16 -19.94
C LEU A 216 8.14 -31.39 -19.58
N SER A 217 7.82 -32.67 -19.34
CA SER A 217 6.56 -32.98 -18.65
C SER A 217 6.56 -32.42 -17.24
N LEU A 218 5.39 -32.14 -16.67
CA LEU A 218 5.26 -31.71 -15.27
C LEU A 218 5.99 -32.62 -14.29
N LYS A 219 5.94 -33.94 -14.54
CA LYS A 219 6.62 -34.95 -13.70
C LYS A 219 8.14 -34.82 -13.80
N SER A 220 8.67 -34.61 -14.99
CA SER A 220 10.11 -34.45 -15.23
C SER A 220 10.61 -33.13 -14.60
N LEU A 221 9.84 -32.05 -14.75
CA LEU A 221 10.16 -30.75 -14.13
C LEU A 221 10.17 -30.86 -12.60
N MET A 222 9.18 -31.50 -11.99
CA MET A 222 9.14 -31.75 -10.53
C MET A 222 10.36 -32.55 -10.06
N THR A 223 10.76 -33.58 -10.84
CA THR A 223 11.93 -34.39 -10.50
C THR A 223 13.21 -33.56 -10.58
N LEU A 224 13.37 -32.75 -11.61
CA LEU A 224 14.53 -31.86 -11.77
C LEU A 224 14.63 -30.86 -10.59
N LEU A 225 13.52 -30.18 -10.26
CA LEU A 225 13.50 -29.24 -9.14
C LEU A 225 13.84 -29.92 -7.81
N LYS A 226 13.28 -31.12 -7.56
CA LYS A 226 13.55 -31.89 -6.34
C LYS A 226 15.01 -32.34 -6.24
N LEU A 227 15.61 -32.82 -7.33
CA LEU A 227 17.02 -33.25 -7.36
C LEU A 227 17.97 -32.08 -7.08
N ASN A 228 17.57 -30.86 -7.38
CA ASN A 228 18.35 -29.64 -7.11
C ASN A 228 17.99 -28.96 -5.78
N GLY A 229 17.18 -29.59 -4.93
CA GLY A 229 16.82 -29.07 -3.61
C GLY A 229 15.93 -27.84 -3.65
N LEU A 230 15.25 -27.58 -4.77
CA LEU A 230 14.38 -26.42 -4.91
C LEU A 230 13.00 -26.68 -4.34
N ILE A 231 12.46 -25.68 -3.63
CA ILE A 231 11.14 -25.75 -3.02
C ILE A 231 10.09 -25.42 -4.08
N PHE A 232 9.13 -26.31 -4.27
CA PHE A 232 8.02 -26.13 -5.18
C PHE A 232 6.71 -26.70 -4.65
N GLU A 233 5.60 -26.20 -5.17
CA GLU A 233 4.25 -26.68 -4.92
C GLU A 233 3.59 -27.04 -6.26
N ARG A 234 2.84 -28.15 -6.29
CA ARG A 234 2.05 -28.52 -7.47
C ARG A 234 0.62 -28.02 -7.31
N GLN A 235 0.14 -27.24 -8.27
CA GLN A 235 -1.27 -26.84 -8.38
C GLN A 235 -1.85 -27.37 -9.69
N LYS A 236 -2.78 -28.33 -9.62
CA LYS A 236 -3.45 -28.97 -10.78
C LYS A 236 -2.53 -29.19 -11.99
N HIS A 237 -2.34 -28.15 -12.82
CA HIS A 237 -1.53 -28.18 -14.05
C HIS A 237 -0.28 -27.29 -13.99
N ASP A 238 -0.03 -26.60 -12.87
CA ASP A 238 1.05 -25.64 -12.71
C ASP A 238 2.05 -26.09 -11.64
N ILE A 239 3.28 -25.63 -11.75
CA ILE A 239 4.31 -25.74 -10.72
C ILE A 239 4.66 -24.34 -10.22
N LEU A 240 4.49 -24.15 -8.93
CA LEU A 240 4.88 -22.93 -8.23
C LEU A 240 6.22 -23.13 -7.56
N VAL A 241 7.14 -22.22 -7.79
CA VAL A 241 8.47 -22.26 -7.17
C VAL A 241 8.74 -21.00 -6.36
N LYS A 242 9.54 -21.12 -5.33
CA LYS A 242 10.18 -20.02 -4.61
C LYS A 242 11.63 -19.90 -5.07
N GLY A 243 12.20 -18.68 -4.97
CA GLY A 243 13.60 -18.47 -5.31
C GLY A 243 13.89 -18.58 -6.82
N LEU A 244 13.23 -17.78 -7.65
CA LEU A 244 13.33 -17.79 -9.10
C LEU A 244 14.78 -17.77 -9.62
N ALA A 245 15.70 -17.08 -8.94
CA ALA A 245 17.12 -17.03 -9.33
C ALA A 245 17.77 -18.42 -9.34
N ALA A 246 17.51 -19.23 -8.32
CA ALA A 246 18.03 -20.60 -8.24
C ALA A 246 17.40 -21.50 -9.31
N VAL A 247 16.10 -21.31 -9.60
CA VAL A 247 15.41 -22.03 -10.69
C VAL A 247 16.03 -21.68 -12.04
N LYS A 248 16.27 -20.38 -12.31
CA LYS A 248 16.95 -19.93 -13.53
C LYS A 248 18.31 -20.60 -13.72
N GLN A 249 19.14 -20.63 -12.68
CA GLN A 249 20.45 -21.28 -12.73
C GLN A 249 20.36 -22.78 -13.09
N VAL A 250 19.37 -23.49 -12.55
CA VAL A 250 19.17 -24.92 -12.85
C VAL A 250 18.70 -25.09 -14.30
N MET A 251 17.69 -24.33 -14.73
CA MET A 251 17.15 -24.44 -16.09
C MET A 251 18.19 -24.07 -17.16
N ASP A 252 18.95 -23.00 -16.92
CA ASP A 252 20.04 -22.58 -17.84
C ASP A 252 21.16 -23.63 -17.92
N ARG A 253 21.55 -24.24 -16.80
CA ARG A 253 22.56 -25.30 -16.75
C ARG A 253 22.13 -26.54 -17.52
N GLU A 254 20.89 -26.91 -17.44
CA GLU A 254 20.33 -28.06 -18.14
C GLU A 254 19.91 -27.74 -19.60
N GLY A 255 20.07 -26.46 -20.02
CA GLY A 255 19.70 -26.04 -21.37
C GLY A 255 18.19 -26.08 -21.67
N ILE A 256 17.35 -25.93 -20.64
CA ILE A 256 15.90 -26.04 -20.76
C ILE A 256 15.29 -24.63 -20.86
N PRO A 257 14.70 -24.25 -22.00
CA PRO A 257 13.98 -22.99 -22.13
C PRO A 257 12.71 -23.01 -21.28
N PHE A 258 12.44 -21.91 -20.61
CA PHE A 258 11.24 -21.75 -19.78
C PHE A 258 10.78 -20.31 -19.73
N THR A 259 9.50 -20.14 -19.45
CA THR A 259 8.88 -18.86 -19.12
C THR A 259 8.33 -18.91 -17.69
N TYR A 260 8.10 -17.75 -17.10
CA TYR A 260 7.56 -17.68 -15.75
C TYR A 260 6.62 -16.49 -15.60
N GLU A 261 5.63 -16.68 -14.74
CA GLU A 261 4.77 -15.61 -14.26
C GLU A 261 4.89 -15.50 -12.74
N LYS A 262 4.94 -14.27 -12.25
CA LYS A 262 4.81 -14.03 -10.81
C LYS A 262 3.39 -14.42 -10.39
N GLU A 263 3.23 -15.35 -9.45
CA GLU A 263 1.93 -15.64 -8.88
C GLU A 263 1.40 -14.38 -8.22
N GLY A 264 0.20 -13.95 -8.61
CA GLY A 264 -0.41 -12.77 -8.00
C GLY A 264 -0.53 -13.00 -6.49
N LEU A 265 -0.08 -12.04 -5.70
CA LEU A 265 -0.12 -12.11 -4.23
C LEU A 265 -1.55 -12.38 -3.69
N SER A 266 -2.58 -12.13 -4.49
CA SER A 266 -3.98 -12.47 -4.17
C SER A 266 -4.23 -13.96 -3.97
N GLU A 267 -3.52 -14.85 -4.69
CA GLU A 267 -3.67 -16.30 -4.51
C GLU A 267 -3.01 -16.81 -3.22
N VAL A 268 -1.94 -16.15 -2.77
CA VAL A 268 -1.27 -16.46 -1.50
C VAL A 268 -2.18 -16.20 -0.30
N LEU A 269 -3.09 -15.22 -0.40
CA LEU A 269 -3.99 -14.81 0.69
C LEU A 269 -5.16 -15.78 0.91
N PHE A 270 -5.61 -16.47 -0.13
CA PHE A 270 -6.85 -17.28 -0.10
C PHE A 270 -6.61 -18.78 0.03
N ASN A 271 -5.38 -19.28 -0.17
CA ASN A 271 -5.06 -20.71 -0.20
C ASN A 271 -4.58 -21.31 1.14
N GLU A 272 -4.48 -20.54 2.22
CA GLU A 272 -4.29 -21.07 3.57
C GLU A 272 -5.64 -21.19 4.28
N LYS A 273 -6.30 -22.34 4.07
CA LYS A 273 -7.37 -22.83 4.94
C LYS A 273 -6.78 -23.72 6.03
#